data_635a503ea9ed4481c66d0a0aa528bcbe
#
_entry.id   635a503ea9ed4481c66d0a0aa528bcbe
#
_cell.length_a   1.000
_cell.length_b   1.000
_cell.length_c   1.000
_cell.angle_alpha   90.00
_cell.angle_beta   90.00
_cell.angle_gamma   90.00
#
_symmetry.space_group_name_H-M   'P 1'
#
loop_
_entity.id
_entity.type
_entity.pdbx_description
1 polymer ?
#
loop_
_entity_poly.entity_id
_entity_poly.type
_entity_poly.pdbx_seq_one_letter_code
_entity_poly.pdbx_strand_id
1 'polypeptide(L)'
;LTLAAACMASFTFAQDAPLWMRHCAISPDGTTIAFTYKGDIYTVPVGGGRAMQLTTNPAHDTEPVWSPDSKRIAFASDRMGSMDVYIVSKEGGEPRRLTTHSGSETPVAFSDAGHILFSADIMPSAETVLFPSNGQFRQVYKVSVEGGRPVLYSPMPMERISINKEGTILYQDKKGYEDYWRKHQVSPIARDIWMYAPDEKPAYRQLTAFGGEDREPVWAPDGKSFY
;
A
#
# COMPACT_ATOMS: atom_id res chain seq x y z
N LEU A 1 7.34 63.58 -28.89
CA LEU A 1 7.86 62.38 -28.20
C LEU A 1 6.67 61.67 -27.61
N THR A 2 6.21 60.62 -28.29
CA THR A 2 5.14 59.69 -27.77
C THR A 2 5.81 58.48 -27.19
N LEU A 3 5.65 58.29 -25.85
CA LEU A 3 6.08 57.10 -25.13
C LEU A 3 5.05 56.00 -25.41
N ALA A 4 5.46 54.92 -26.09
CA ALA A 4 4.67 53.70 -26.21
C ALA A 4 4.93 52.83 -24.96
N ALA A 5 3.93 52.72 -24.09
CA ALA A 5 3.96 51.79 -22.98
C ALA A 5 3.68 50.36 -23.49
N ALA A 6 4.72 49.53 -23.52
CA ALA A 6 4.57 48.10 -23.81
C ALA A 6 3.94 47.38 -22.59
N CYS A 7 2.67 47.03 -22.71
CA CYS A 7 1.97 46.20 -21.73
C CYS A 7 2.43 44.73 -21.90
N MET A 8 3.37 44.28 -21.06
CA MET A 8 3.70 42.87 -20.98
C MET A 8 2.59 42.15 -20.24
N ALA A 9 1.72 41.46 -20.96
CA ALA A 9 0.76 40.54 -20.39
C ALA A 9 1.51 39.28 -19.92
N SER A 10 1.70 39.17 -18.61
CA SER A 10 2.18 37.94 -18.00
C SER A 10 1.04 36.91 -18.07
N PHE A 11 1.14 35.96 -18.99
CA PHE A 11 0.27 34.80 -18.98
C PHE A 11 0.70 33.91 -17.81
N THR A 12 0.03 34.05 -16.68
CA THR A 12 0.06 33.01 -15.62
C THR A 12 -0.78 31.86 -16.13
N PHE A 13 -0.14 30.82 -16.64
CA PHE A 13 -0.81 29.53 -16.78
C PHE A 13 -1.16 29.09 -15.38
N ALA A 14 -2.45 29.01 -15.05
CA ALA A 14 -2.91 28.28 -13.90
C ALA A 14 -2.45 26.83 -14.11
N GLN A 15 -1.45 26.41 -13.35
CA GLN A 15 -1.03 25.02 -13.33
C GLN A 15 -2.18 24.26 -12.68
N ASP A 16 -3.00 23.58 -13.50
CA ASP A 16 -4.03 22.69 -13.00
C ASP A 16 -3.36 21.67 -12.09
N ALA A 17 -3.52 21.86 -10.79
CA ALA A 17 -3.02 20.89 -9.81
C ALA A 17 -3.73 19.56 -10.10
N PRO A 18 -2.99 18.46 -10.29
CA PRO A 18 -3.60 17.16 -10.53
C PRO A 18 -4.42 16.77 -9.29
N LEU A 19 -5.74 16.73 -9.45
CA LEU A 19 -6.66 16.30 -8.41
C LEU A 19 -6.72 14.78 -8.39
N TRP A 20 -6.96 14.21 -7.20
CA TRP A 20 -7.20 12.76 -7.04
C TRP A 20 -5.97 11.86 -7.17
N MET A 21 -4.78 12.35 -6.86
CA MET A 21 -3.64 11.46 -6.59
C MET A 21 -3.90 10.69 -5.29
N ARG A 22 -3.73 9.37 -5.32
CA ARG A 22 -4.00 8.48 -4.19
C ARG A 22 -2.88 7.47 -4.00
N HIS A 23 -2.83 6.84 -2.84
CA HIS A 23 -1.93 5.73 -2.54
C HIS A 23 -0.47 6.06 -2.86
N CYS A 24 0.00 7.21 -2.38
CA CYS A 24 1.36 7.63 -2.59
C CYS A 24 2.34 6.76 -1.78
N ALA A 25 3.38 6.29 -2.44
CA ALA A 25 4.45 5.50 -1.84
C ALA A 25 5.81 6.04 -2.29
N ILE A 26 6.68 6.38 -1.33
CA ILE A 26 8.05 6.80 -1.63
C ILE A 26 8.94 5.58 -1.79
N SER A 27 9.86 5.61 -2.77
CA SER A 27 10.85 4.55 -2.94
C SER A 27 11.82 4.47 -1.76
N PRO A 28 12.33 3.30 -1.38
CA PRO A 28 13.27 3.15 -0.26
C PRO A 28 14.55 3.98 -0.39
N ASP A 29 14.98 4.31 -1.62
CA ASP A 29 16.10 5.21 -1.87
C ASP A 29 15.75 6.70 -1.73
N GLY A 30 14.47 7.03 -1.48
CA GLY A 30 13.99 8.39 -1.28
C GLY A 30 13.94 9.26 -2.54
N THR A 31 14.10 8.68 -3.72
CA THR A 31 14.26 9.47 -4.98
C THR A 31 12.96 9.63 -5.78
N THR A 32 12.02 8.69 -5.63
CA THR A 32 10.84 8.57 -6.51
C THR A 32 9.58 8.32 -5.70
N ILE A 33 8.48 8.94 -6.08
CA ILE A 33 7.15 8.69 -5.54
C ILE A 33 6.34 7.92 -6.58
N ALA A 34 5.78 6.76 -6.21
CA ALA A 34 4.73 6.09 -6.97
C ALA A 34 3.36 6.49 -6.42
N PHE A 35 2.37 6.60 -7.28
CA PHE A 35 1.01 6.96 -6.89
C PHE A 35 -0.01 6.47 -7.91
N THR A 36 -1.26 6.36 -7.47
CA THR A 36 -2.41 6.08 -8.34
C THR A 36 -3.02 7.39 -8.82
N TYR A 37 -3.24 7.49 -10.14
CA TYR A 37 -3.95 8.61 -10.75
C TYR A 37 -4.80 8.11 -11.91
N LYS A 38 -6.12 8.43 -11.88
CA LYS A 38 -7.10 8.02 -12.90
C LYS A 38 -7.13 6.52 -13.24
N GLY A 39 -6.83 5.67 -12.25
CA GLY A 39 -6.86 4.22 -12.42
C GLY A 39 -5.54 3.60 -12.88
N ASP A 40 -4.48 4.38 -13.06
CA ASP A 40 -3.15 3.90 -13.45
C ASP A 40 -2.09 4.23 -12.38
N ILE A 41 -0.98 3.49 -12.44
CA ILE A 41 0.20 3.75 -11.61
C ILE A 41 1.13 4.72 -12.35
N TYR A 42 1.54 5.75 -11.64
CA TYR A 42 2.49 6.77 -12.07
C TYR A 42 3.69 6.83 -11.14
N THR A 43 4.79 7.33 -11.64
CA THR A 43 5.96 7.72 -10.84
C THR A 43 6.35 9.16 -11.13
N VAL A 44 6.92 9.83 -10.10
CA VAL A 44 7.45 11.18 -10.22
C VAL A 44 8.68 11.32 -9.32
N PRO A 45 9.76 12.06 -9.73
CA PRO A 45 10.86 12.36 -8.83
C PRO A 45 10.39 13.11 -7.58
N VAL A 46 10.99 12.84 -6.41
CA VAL A 46 10.66 13.53 -5.14
C VAL A 46 10.82 15.04 -5.26
N GLY A 47 11.81 15.51 -6.02
CA GLY A 47 12.01 16.92 -6.30
C GLY A 47 10.97 17.56 -7.23
N GLY A 48 9.97 16.79 -7.65
CA GLY A 48 8.97 17.24 -8.64
C GLY A 48 9.42 17.03 -10.08
N GLY A 49 8.61 17.49 -11.02
CA GLY A 49 8.88 17.38 -12.45
C GLY A 49 7.80 16.60 -13.20
N ARG A 50 8.20 15.96 -14.30
CA ARG A 50 7.27 15.20 -15.14
C ARG A 50 6.97 13.82 -14.50
N ALA A 51 5.68 13.54 -14.29
CA ALA A 51 5.23 12.20 -13.95
C ALA A 51 5.30 11.26 -15.16
N MET A 52 5.70 10.02 -14.92
CA MET A 52 5.73 8.94 -15.91
C MET A 52 4.61 7.95 -15.59
N GLN A 53 3.77 7.67 -16.57
CA GLN A 53 2.74 6.64 -16.48
C GLN A 53 3.38 5.27 -16.68
N LEU A 54 3.21 4.36 -15.72
CA LEU A 54 3.77 3.01 -15.77
C LEU A 54 2.77 1.98 -16.32
N THR A 55 1.49 2.18 -16.08
CA THR A 55 0.43 1.28 -16.54
C THR A 55 -0.56 2.02 -17.43
N THR A 56 -1.11 1.34 -18.41
CA THR A 56 -2.00 1.90 -19.45
C THR A 56 -3.19 0.99 -19.76
N ASN A 57 -3.43 -0.03 -18.95
CA ASN A 57 -4.57 -0.93 -19.13
C ASN A 57 -5.86 -0.21 -18.69
N PRO A 58 -7.02 -0.43 -19.35
CA PRO A 58 -8.30 0.15 -18.92
C PRO A 58 -8.78 -0.25 -17.53
N ALA A 59 -8.12 -1.24 -16.90
CA ALA A 59 -8.40 -1.68 -15.53
C ALA A 59 -8.05 -0.63 -14.48
N HIS A 60 -8.49 -0.86 -13.26
CA HIS A 60 -8.14 -0.03 -12.11
C HIS A 60 -6.88 -0.56 -11.42
N ASP A 61 -5.77 0.12 -11.60
CA ASP A 61 -4.48 -0.15 -10.96
C ASP A 61 -4.31 0.76 -9.73
N THR A 62 -4.00 0.18 -8.56
CA THR A 62 -4.02 0.91 -7.30
C THR A 62 -3.04 0.35 -6.27
N GLU A 63 -2.83 1.08 -5.17
CA GLU A 63 -2.02 0.69 -4.01
C GLU A 63 -0.60 0.23 -4.36
N PRO A 64 0.21 1.08 -5.00
CA PRO A 64 1.58 0.74 -5.33
C PRO A 64 2.44 0.59 -4.08
N VAL A 65 3.27 -0.46 -4.04
CA VAL A 65 4.30 -0.69 -3.02
C VAL A 65 5.65 -0.95 -3.68
N TRP A 66 6.70 -0.37 -3.12
CA TRP A 66 8.05 -0.46 -3.66
C TRP A 66 8.79 -1.71 -3.16
N SER A 67 9.59 -2.31 -4.06
CA SER A 67 10.60 -3.29 -3.65
C SER A 67 11.74 -2.63 -2.86
N PRO A 68 12.39 -3.36 -1.93
CA PRO A 68 13.47 -2.81 -1.10
C PRO A 68 14.65 -2.24 -1.89
N ASP A 69 14.88 -2.73 -3.11
CA ASP A 69 15.92 -2.27 -4.02
C ASP A 69 15.50 -1.07 -4.89
N SER A 70 14.29 -0.54 -4.69
CA SER A 70 13.71 0.59 -5.45
C SER A 70 13.61 0.35 -6.96
N LYS A 71 13.58 -0.91 -7.43
CA LYS A 71 13.58 -1.25 -8.87
C LYS A 71 12.23 -1.71 -9.39
N ARG A 72 11.35 -2.19 -8.51
CA ARG A 72 10.05 -2.75 -8.88
C ARG A 72 8.94 -2.19 -8.02
N ILE A 73 7.76 -2.19 -8.58
CA ILE A 73 6.52 -1.75 -7.91
C ILE A 73 5.51 -2.89 -8.02
N ALA A 74 4.99 -3.34 -6.89
CA ALA A 74 3.82 -4.19 -6.85
C ALA A 74 2.57 -3.33 -6.66
N PHE A 75 1.46 -3.73 -7.26
CA PHE A 75 0.20 -3.00 -7.20
C PHE A 75 -0.98 -3.96 -7.36
N ALA A 76 -2.17 -3.53 -6.97
CA ALA A 76 -3.40 -4.27 -7.21
C ALA A 76 -4.03 -3.83 -8.53
N SER A 77 -4.61 -4.79 -9.28
CA SER A 77 -5.30 -4.53 -10.55
C SER A 77 -6.47 -5.48 -10.75
N ASP A 78 -7.60 -4.96 -11.22
CA ASP A 78 -8.81 -5.73 -11.54
C ASP A 78 -8.92 -6.17 -13.00
N ARG A 79 -7.81 -6.12 -13.76
CA ARG A 79 -7.77 -6.44 -15.21
C ARG A 79 -8.20 -7.86 -15.57
N MET A 80 -8.33 -8.74 -14.58
CA MET A 80 -8.83 -10.11 -14.76
C MET A 80 -10.13 -10.37 -13.99
N GLY A 81 -10.82 -9.29 -13.54
CA GLY A 81 -12.14 -9.33 -12.92
C GLY A 81 -12.14 -9.09 -11.42
N SER A 82 -11.19 -9.65 -10.66
CA SER A 82 -10.94 -9.34 -9.25
C SER A 82 -9.62 -8.61 -9.09
N MET A 83 -9.44 -7.92 -7.96
CA MET A 83 -8.15 -7.33 -7.62
C MET A 83 -7.12 -8.42 -7.38
N ASP A 84 -6.09 -8.46 -8.20
CA ASP A 84 -4.93 -9.33 -8.08
C ASP A 84 -3.65 -8.53 -7.89
N VAL A 85 -2.62 -9.19 -7.35
CA VAL A 85 -1.30 -8.59 -7.20
C VAL A 85 -0.53 -8.69 -8.52
N TYR A 86 -0.06 -7.55 -9.00
CA TYR A 86 0.81 -7.41 -10.16
C TYR A 86 2.15 -6.80 -9.75
N ILE A 87 3.16 -7.00 -10.58
CA ILE A 87 4.49 -6.39 -10.42
C ILE A 87 4.97 -5.82 -11.75
N VAL A 88 5.60 -4.65 -11.69
CA VAL A 88 6.17 -3.95 -12.85
C VAL A 88 7.55 -3.36 -12.48
N SER A 89 8.43 -3.19 -13.48
CA SER A 89 9.66 -2.42 -13.30
C SER A 89 9.33 -0.93 -13.11
N LYS A 90 10.14 -0.21 -12.31
CA LYS A 90 10.04 1.26 -12.19
C LYS A 90 10.26 1.98 -13.51
N GLU A 91 10.94 1.35 -14.46
CA GLU A 91 11.17 1.86 -15.81
C GLU A 91 9.98 1.61 -16.75
N GLY A 92 8.93 0.95 -16.25
CA GLY A 92 7.79 0.52 -17.06
C GLY A 92 7.98 -0.88 -17.66
N GLY A 93 7.17 -1.19 -18.65
CA GLY A 93 7.10 -2.50 -19.30
C GLY A 93 5.79 -3.21 -19.01
N GLU A 94 5.68 -4.48 -19.44
CA GLU A 94 4.47 -5.28 -19.25
C GLU A 94 4.35 -5.75 -17.78
N PRO A 95 3.27 -5.39 -17.07
CA PRO A 95 3.04 -5.87 -15.71
C PRO A 95 2.76 -7.37 -15.67
N ARG A 96 3.40 -8.08 -14.76
CA ARG A 96 3.20 -9.50 -14.57
C ARG A 96 2.26 -9.78 -13.39
N ARG A 97 1.22 -10.59 -13.61
CA ARG A 97 0.31 -11.07 -12.59
C ARG A 97 1.00 -12.09 -11.69
N LEU A 98 0.86 -11.96 -10.37
CA LEU A 98 1.46 -12.85 -9.38
C LEU A 98 0.44 -13.73 -8.66
N THR A 99 -0.79 -13.25 -8.52
CA THR A 99 -1.86 -13.95 -7.82
C THR A 99 -3.08 -14.13 -8.72
N THR A 100 -3.93 -15.11 -8.41
CA THR A 100 -5.01 -15.54 -9.33
C THR A 100 -6.28 -15.99 -8.60
N HIS A 101 -6.43 -15.65 -7.33
CA HIS A 101 -7.63 -16.03 -6.57
C HIS A 101 -8.83 -15.18 -7.02
N SER A 102 -10.03 -15.75 -6.87
CA SER A 102 -11.28 -15.05 -7.25
C SER A 102 -11.71 -13.94 -6.27
N GLY A 103 -11.14 -13.90 -5.07
CA GLY A 103 -11.30 -12.80 -4.12
C GLY A 103 -10.34 -11.66 -4.42
N SER A 104 -10.51 -10.54 -3.72
CA SER A 104 -9.61 -9.39 -3.87
C SER A 104 -8.32 -9.56 -3.09
N GLU A 105 -7.21 -9.32 -3.75
CA GLU A 105 -5.85 -9.40 -3.23
C GLU A 105 -5.16 -8.04 -3.40
N THR A 106 -4.58 -7.53 -2.31
CA THR A 106 -3.99 -6.19 -2.31
C THR A 106 -2.57 -6.26 -1.73
N PRO A 107 -1.54 -5.82 -2.45
CA PRO A 107 -0.18 -5.81 -1.92
C PRO A 107 -0.10 -4.83 -0.75
N VAL A 108 0.66 -5.19 0.29
CA VAL A 108 0.83 -4.34 1.48
C VAL A 108 2.28 -3.98 1.73
N ALA A 109 3.21 -4.87 1.43
CA ALA A 109 4.66 -4.62 1.54
C ALA A 109 5.46 -5.67 0.79
N PHE A 110 6.75 -5.42 0.56
CA PHE A 110 7.71 -6.48 0.28
C PHE A 110 8.30 -6.96 1.61
N SER A 111 8.31 -8.27 1.87
CA SER A 111 9.02 -8.84 3.01
C SER A 111 10.53 -8.87 2.79
N ASP A 112 10.92 -9.04 1.55
CA ASP A 112 12.31 -9.05 1.05
C ASP A 112 12.29 -8.79 -0.47
N ALA A 113 13.45 -8.78 -1.11
CA ALA A 113 13.54 -8.54 -2.55
C ALA A 113 12.83 -9.61 -3.41
N GLY A 114 12.59 -10.79 -2.86
CA GLY A 114 12.03 -11.94 -3.57
C GLY A 114 10.54 -12.21 -3.28
N HIS A 115 9.95 -11.53 -2.30
CA HIS A 115 8.59 -11.84 -1.85
C HIS A 115 7.77 -10.61 -1.52
N ILE A 116 6.47 -10.71 -1.81
CA ILE A 116 5.47 -9.69 -1.53
C ILE A 116 4.49 -10.23 -0.51
N LEU A 117 4.20 -9.42 0.51
CA LEU A 117 3.07 -9.61 1.41
C LEU A 117 1.85 -8.94 0.81
N PHE A 118 0.73 -9.63 0.86
CA PHE A 118 -0.55 -9.09 0.41
C PHE A 118 -1.67 -9.48 1.35
N SER A 119 -2.65 -8.62 1.43
CA SER A 119 -3.87 -8.83 2.21
C SER A 119 -4.93 -9.47 1.32
N ALA A 120 -5.53 -10.56 1.79
CA ALA A 120 -6.56 -11.26 1.03
C ALA A 120 -7.54 -11.99 1.95
N ASP A 121 -8.66 -12.33 1.37
CA ASP A 121 -9.70 -13.14 1.97
C ASP A 121 -9.71 -14.53 1.29
N ILE A 122 -8.61 -15.24 1.46
CA ILE A 122 -8.41 -16.58 0.91
C ILE A 122 -8.61 -17.60 2.02
N MET A 123 -9.57 -18.50 1.85
CA MET A 123 -9.77 -19.60 2.77
C MET A 123 -8.79 -20.73 2.46
N PRO A 124 -7.83 -21.04 3.35
CA PRO A 124 -6.82 -22.07 3.09
C PRO A 124 -7.42 -23.48 2.95
N SER A 125 -8.54 -23.75 3.60
CA SER A 125 -9.33 -24.96 3.42
C SER A 125 -10.79 -24.74 3.83
N ALA A 126 -11.71 -25.42 3.15
CA ALA A 126 -13.13 -25.36 3.50
C ALA A 126 -13.43 -25.94 4.91
N GLU A 127 -12.58 -26.80 5.42
CA GLU A 127 -12.73 -27.44 6.73
C GLU A 127 -12.42 -26.49 7.89
N THR A 128 -11.66 -25.43 7.65
CA THR A 128 -11.30 -24.44 8.67
C THR A 128 -12.25 -23.25 8.72
N VAL A 129 -13.25 -23.23 7.85
CA VAL A 129 -14.24 -22.13 7.74
C VAL A 129 -15.35 -22.35 8.78
N LEU A 130 -15.12 -21.95 10.00
CA LEU A 130 -16.18 -21.87 11.01
C LEU A 130 -17.05 -20.61 10.83
N PHE A 131 -16.51 -19.58 10.17
CA PHE A 131 -17.22 -18.35 9.88
C PHE A 131 -16.99 -17.95 8.42
N PRO A 132 -18.06 -17.65 7.67
CA PRO A 132 -17.89 -17.12 6.33
C PRO A 132 -17.17 -15.79 6.43
N SER A 133 -16.05 -15.67 5.75
CA SER A 133 -15.38 -14.39 5.63
C SER A 133 -16.24 -13.45 4.79
N ASN A 134 -16.46 -12.26 5.31
CA ASN A 134 -17.20 -11.20 4.64
C ASN A 134 -16.28 -10.02 4.25
N GLY A 135 -14.97 -10.30 4.09
CA GLY A 135 -13.95 -9.31 3.79
C GLY A 135 -13.55 -8.43 4.99
N GLN A 136 -14.08 -8.67 6.17
CA GLN A 136 -13.77 -7.87 7.36
C GLN A 136 -12.45 -8.26 8.02
N PHE A 137 -12.06 -9.54 7.94
CA PHE A 137 -10.86 -10.07 8.59
C PHE A 137 -9.93 -10.69 7.56
N ARG A 138 -9.41 -9.84 6.68
CA ARG A 138 -8.44 -10.26 5.67
C ARG A 138 -7.15 -10.68 6.34
N GLN A 139 -6.60 -11.80 5.90
CA GLN A 139 -5.34 -12.35 6.37
C GLN A 139 -4.17 -11.89 5.50
N VAL A 140 -2.95 -12.02 6.00
CA VAL A 140 -1.74 -11.68 5.27
C VAL A 140 -1.13 -12.94 4.67
N TYR A 141 -0.91 -12.91 3.37
CA TYR A 141 -0.27 -13.96 2.58
C TYR A 141 1.05 -13.47 2.01
N LYS A 142 1.87 -14.41 1.61
CA LYS A 142 3.15 -14.16 0.95
C LYS A 142 3.19 -14.88 -0.39
N VAL A 143 3.65 -14.18 -1.43
CA VAL A 143 3.89 -14.74 -2.76
C VAL A 143 5.27 -14.34 -3.26
N SER A 144 5.92 -15.24 -4.01
CA SER A 144 7.17 -14.92 -4.68
C SER A 144 6.97 -13.87 -5.78
N VAL A 145 7.94 -12.99 -5.97
CA VAL A 145 7.96 -12.08 -7.11
C VAL A 145 8.03 -12.82 -8.46
N GLU A 146 8.39 -14.09 -8.46
CA GLU A 146 8.33 -14.96 -9.64
C GLU A 146 6.95 -15.61 -9.84
N GLY A 147 6.01 -15.35 -8.94
CA GLY A 147 4.69 -15.98 -8.92
C GLY A 147 4.69 -17.32 -8.19
N GLY A 148 3.68 -18.12 -8.44
CA GLY A 148 3.51 -19.41 -7.81
C GLY A 148 2.40 -19.41 -6.75
N ARG A 149 2.33 -20.46 -5.94
CA ARG A 149 1.27 -20.60 -4.94
C ARG A 149 1.54 -19.70 -3.73
N PRO A 150 0.61 -18.81 -3.37
CA PRO A 150 0.70 -18.04 -2.13
C PRO A 150 0.66 -18.93 -0.89
N VAL A 151 1.34 -18.50 0.15
CA VAL A 151 1.32 -19.14 1.47
C VAL A 151 0.80 -18.17 2.53
N LEU A 152 0.07 -18.70 3.51
CA LEU A 152 -0.37 -17.90 4.65
C LEU A 152 0.86 -17.43 5.43
N TYR A 153 1.00 -16.11 5.60
CA TYR A 153 2.07 -15.50 6.37
C TYR A 153 1.64 -15.22 7.81
N SER A 154 0.47 -14.61 7.99
CA SER A 154 -0.14 -14.39 9.29
C SER A 154 -1.65 -14.55 9.23
N PRO A 155 -2.25 -15.30 10.16
CA PRO A 155 -3.70 -15.41 10.29
C PRO A 155 -4.33 -14.15 10.90
N MET A 156 -3.52 -13.26 11.50
CA MET A 156 -4.00 -12.02 12.11
C MET A 156 -4.43 -11.03 11.03
N PRO A 157 -5.59 -10.37 11.21
CA PRO A 157 -6.00 -9.29 10.33
C PRO A 157 -5.14 -8.06 10.59
N MET A 158 -4.14 -7.86 9.76
CA MET A 158 -3.23 -6.71 9.81
C MET A 158 -3.63 -5.70 8.74
N GLU A 159 -3.90 -4.48 9.14
CA GLU A 159 -4.15 -3.36 8.22
C GLU A 159 -2.98 -2.37 8.27
N ARG A 160 -2.74 -1.65 7.18
CA ARG A 160 -1.72 -0.60 7.10
C ARG A 160 -0.34 -1.04 7.59
N ILE A 161 0.16 -2.10 6.98
CA ILE A 161 1.44 -2.70 7.34
C ILE A 161 2.61 -1.79 6.95
N SER A 162 3.54 -1.61 7.88
CA SER A 162 4.86 -1.03 7.65
C SER A 162 5.93 -2.02 8.12
N ILE A 163 6.91 -2.33 7.28
CA ILE A 163 7.97 -3.30 7.57
C ILE A 163 9.33 -2.61 7.60
N ASN A 164 10.15 -2.92 8.58
CA ASN A 164 11.52 -2.42 8.65
C ASN A 164 12.52 -3.39 7.99
N LYS A 165 13.81 -3.02 7.98
CA LYS A 165 14.87 -3.82 7.33
C LYS A 165 15.12 -5.17 8.00
N GLU A 166 14.80 -5.28 9.28
CA GLU A 166 14.91 -6.50 10.09
C GLU A 166 13.71 -7.44 9.90
N GLY A 167 12.70 -7.03 9.11
CA GLY A 167 11.48 -7.81 8.88
C GLY A 167 10.41 -7.67 9.98
N THR A 168 10.62 -6.76 10.94
CA THR A 168 9.62 -6.45 11.96
C THR A 168 8.49 -5.62 11.36
N ILE A 169 7.27 -6.04 11.61
CA ILE A 169 6.06 -5.41 11.09
C ILE A 169 5.39 -4.54 12.16
N LEU A 170 5.05 -3.32 11.79
CA LEU A 170 4.03 -2.53 12.47
C LEU A 170 2.72 -2.66 11.69
N TYR A 171 1.62 -2.72 12.40
CA TYR A 171 0.30 -2.76 11.79
C TYR A 171 -0.75 -2.14 12.71
N GLN A 172 -1.82 -1.64 12.15
CA GLN A 172 -3.02 -1.38 12.93
C GLN A 172 -3.87 -2.65 12.99
N ASP A 173 -4.42 -2.94 14.16
CA ASP A 173 -5.31 -4.08 14.33
C ASP A 173 -6.72 -3.79 13.79
N LYS A 174 -7.51 -4.85 13.70
CA LYS A 174 -8.92 -4.75 13.33
C LYS A 174 -9.75 -5.57 14.32
N LYS A 175 -10.34 -4.88 15.29
CA LYS A 175 -11.18 -5.49 16.33
C LYS A 175 -12.63 -5.66 15.90
N GLY A 176 -13.04 -4.93 14.86
CA GLY A 176 -14.41 -4.96 14.36
C GLY A 176 -14.63 -3.98 13.21
N TYR A 177 -15.91 -3.70 12.93
CA TYR A 177 -16.28 -2.66 11.98
C TYR A 177 -16.56 -1.36 12.72
N GLU A 178 -15.78 -0.34 12.43
CA GLU A 178 -15.97 1.03 12.92
C GLU A 178 -16.24 1.94 11.73
N ASP A 179 -17.11 2.93 11.92
CA ASP A 179 -17.36 3.92 10.89
C ASP A 179 -16.12 4.80 10.72
N TYR A 180 -15.56 4.81 9.54
CA TYR A 180 -14.38 5.59 9.16
C TYR A 180 -14.54 7.11 9.41
N TRP A 181 -15.78 7.60 9.39
CA TRP A 181 -16.09 9.01 9.50
C TRP A 181 -16.24 9.50 10.94
N ARG A 182 -16.15 8.62 11.92
CA ARG A 182 -16.25 9.00 13.33
C ARG A 182 -14.98 9.71 13.78
N LYS A 183 -15.13 10.98 14.15
CA LYS A 183 -14.07 11.79 14.76
C LYS A 183 -14.26 11.85 16.28
N HIS A 184 -13.15 11.82 17.02
CA HIS A 184 -13.11 12.03 18.48
C HIS A 184 -13.97 11.05 19.28
N GLN A 185 -14.19 9.86 18.78
CA GLN A 185 -14.98 8.86 19.50
C GLN A 185 -14.06 7.81 20.13
N VAL A 186 -14.30 7.57 21.42
CA VAL A 186 -13.72 6.46 22.17
C VAL A 186 -14.57 5.22 21.90
N SER A 187 -13.97 4.12 21.52
CA SER A 187 -14.67 2.87 21.24
C SER A 187 -13.81 1.66 21.67
N PRO A 188 -14.42 0.61 22.22
CA PRO A 188 -13.69 -0.62 22.55
C PRO A 188 -13.17 -1.37 21.33
N ILE A 189 -13.62 -1.01 20.12
CA ILE A 189 -13.13 -1.55 18.85
C ILE A 189 -12.26 -0.55 18.08
N ALA A 190 -11.89 0.58 18.71
CA ALA A 190 -10.88 1.49 18.18
C ALA A 190 -9.57 0.73 17.90
N ARG A 191 -8.91 1.10 16.83
CA ARG A 191 -7.67 0.45 16.39
C ARG A 191 -6.51 0.88 17.26
N ASP A 192 -5.63 -0.06 17.52
CA ASP A 192 -4.33 0.18 18.14
C ASP A 192 -3.20 -0.22 17.22
N ILE A 193 -2.01 0.29 17.49
CA ILE A 193 -0.80 -0.10 16.80
C ILE A 193 -0.17 -1.29 17.51
N TRP A 194 0.13 -2.29 16.72
CA TRP A 194 0.78 -3.52 17.13
C TRP A 194 2.08 -3.74 16.36
N MET A 195 2.97 -4.49 16.98
CA MET A 195 4.19 -4.97 16.38
C MET A 195 4.15 -6.50 16.25
N TYR A 196 4.61 -7.00 15.11
CA TYR A 196 4.84 -8.42 14.88
C TYR A 196 6.30 -8.67 14.52
N ALA A 197 6.96 -9.47 15.34
CA ALA A 197 8.33 -9.92 15.14
C ALA A 197 8.35 -11.46 15.26
N PRO A 198 8.39 -12.21 14.13
CA PRO A 198 8.18 -13.67 14.14
C PRO A 198 9.20 -14.43 14.98
N ASP A 199 10.40 -13.88 15.13
CA ASP A 199 11.50 -14.50 15.88
C ASP A 199 11.49 -14.15 17.39
N GLU A 200 10.61 -13.26 17.84
CA GLU A 200 10.48 -12.87 19.25
C GLU A 200 9.42 -13.70 19.99
N LYS A 201 9.49 -13.69 21.31
CA LYS A 201 8.47 -14.29 22.19
C LYS A 201 8.08 -13.28 23.30
N PRO A 202 6.84 -12.76 23.28
CA PRO A 202 5.77 -13.03 22.32
C PRO A 202 6.03 -12.38 20.97
N ALA A 203 5.62 -13.03 19.88
CA ALA A 203 5.78 -12.52 18.53
C ALA A 203 4.90 -11.29 18.23
N TYR A 204 3.77 -11.15 18.93
CA TYR A 204 2.84 -10.03 18.82
C TYR A 204 2.89 -9.17 20.07
N ARG A 205 3.06 -7.88 19.90
CA ARG A 205 3.12 -6.89 20.99
C ARG A 205 2.31 -5.65 20.66
N GLN A 206 1.36 -5.30 21.53
CA GLN A 206 0.64 -4.05 21.45
C GLN A 206 1.55 -2.89 21.85
N LEU A 207 1.56 -1.83 21.06
CA LEU A 207 2.40 -0.65 21.27
C LEU A 207 1.60 0.55 21.79
N THR A 208 0.33 0.65 21.38
CA THR A 208 -0.56 1.71 21.84
C THR A 208 -1.83 1.10 22.43
N ALA A 209 -2.47 1.82 23.33
CA ALA A 209 -3.69 1.42 24.01
C ALA A 209 -4.55 2.65 24.33
N PHE A 210 -4.59 3.60 23.41
CA PHE A 210 -5.41 4.79 23.55
C PHE A 210 -6.88 4.44 23.30
N GLY A 211 -7.79 5.10 24.00
CA GLY A 211 -9.23 4.85 23.83
C GLY A 211 -9.83 5.38 22.51
N GLY A 212 -9.06 6.07 21.70
CA GLY A 212 -9.39 6.53 20.35
C GLY A 212 -8.64 5.70 19.29
N GLU A 213 -8.66 6.19 18.07
CA GLU A 213 -8.07 5.51 16.92
C GLU A 213 -6.59 5.85 16.77
N ASP A 214 -5.74 4.83 16.79
CA ASP A 214 -4.33 4.88 16.39
C ASP A 214 -4.18 4.16 15.05
N ARG A 215 -3.70 4.88 14.02
CA ARG A 215 -3.75 4.41 12.64
C ARG A 215 -2.46 4.69 11.87
N GLU A 216 -2.30 3.92 10.79
CA GLU A 216 -1.32 4.13 9.73
C GLU A 216 0.13 4.24 10.24
N PRO A 217 0.62 3.27 11.03
CA PRO A 217 1.97 3.32 11.55
C PRO A 217 3.00 3.26 10.43
N VAL A 218 4.04 4.08 10.51
CA VAL A 218 5.14 4.08 9.55
C VAL A 218 6.46 4.03 10.31
N TRP A 219 7.32 3.07 9.98
CA TRP A 219 8.67 3.03 10.51
C TRP A 219 9.45 4.27 10.11
N ALA A 220 10.15 4.84 11.07
CA ALA A 220 11.15 5.85 10.78
C ALA A 220 12.32 5.23 9.99
N PRO A 221 13.09 6.04 9.24
CA PRO A 221 14.22 5.54 8.43
C PRO A 221 15.29 4.82 9.25
N ASP A 222 15.39 5.10 10.55
CA ASP A 222 16.30 4.45 11.49
C ASP A 222 15.88 3.02 11.87
N GLY A 223 14.64 2.61 11.55
CA GLY A 223 14.06 1.32 11.89
C GLY A 223 13.82 1.08 13.38
N LYS A 224 13.98 2.09 14.24
CA LYS A 224 13.89 1.98 15.71
C LYS A 224 12.72 2.74 16.31
N SER A 225 12.25 3.77 15.62
CA SER A 225 11.08 4.55 15.99
C SER A 225 10.03 4.52 14.89
N PHE A 226 8.82 4.98 15.19
CA PHE A 226 7.72 5.04 14.24
C PHE A 226 6.86 6.28 14.48
N TYR A 227 6.10 6.64 13.46
CA TYR A 227 5.13 7.72 13.47
C TYR A 227 3.73 7.16 13.36
#